data_e04c599c1c023c9d4b7f65d63e3b8e1a
#
_entry.id   e04c599c1c023c9d4b7f65d63e3b8e1a
#
_cell.length_a   1.000
_cell.length_b   1.000
_cell.length_c   1.000
_cell.angle_alpha   90.00
_cell.angle_beta   90.00
_cell.angle_gamma   90.00
#
_symmetry.space_group_name_H-M   'P 1'
#
loop_
_entity.id
_entity.type
_entity.pdbx_description
1 polymer ?
#
loop_
_entity_poly.entity_id
_entity_poly.type
_entity_poly.pdbx_seq_one_letter_code
_entity_poly.pdbx_strand_id
1 'polypeptide(L)'
;LFHDTAEEIPLAALATTQVGPYHTNTAEGLRLARRILTGQKKDMKQIIMITDGKPSALTMPDGRVYMNSMGLDPMILQATYREVANCRRAGIMINTFMLARDRHLVDFVKKMSQICRGKAYFTTTMTLGQFILMDFMKRKTRMVS
;
A
#
# COMPACT_ATOMS: atom_id res chain seq x y z
N LEU A 1 0.14 9.35 2.42
CA LEU A 1 1.59 9.26 2.28
C LEU A 1 2.14 8.33 3.36
N PHE A 2 3.12 7.51 3.04
CA PHE A 2 3.80 6.67 4.02
C PHE A 2 5.31 6.62 3.70
N HIS A 3 6.09 6.86 4.72
CA HIS A 3 7.56 6.83 4.74
C HIS A 3 8.02 6.15 6.03
N ASP A 4 8.80 6.78 6.90
CA ASP A 4 9.13 6.26 8.25
C ASP A 4 7.86 6.10 9.10
N THR A 5 6.91 7.01 8.92
CA THR A 5 5.56 7.00 9.49
C THR A 5 4.51 7.17 8.39
N ALA A 6 3.23 7.19 8.74
CA ALA A 6 2.14 7.42 7.80
C ALA A 6 1.33 8.66 8.18
N GLU A 7 0.96 9.44 7.18
CA GLU A 7 0.16 10.66 7.34
C GLU A 7 -0.89 10.81 6.25
N GLU A 8 -2.02 11.40 6.60
CA GLU A 8 -3.04 11.83 5.65
C GLU A 8 -2.66 13.21 5.12
N ILE A 9 -2.63 13.35 3.79
CA ILE A 9 -2.37 14.63 3.12
C ILE A 9 -3.54 15.02 2.22
N PRO A 10 -3.85 16.30 2.06
CA PRO A 10 -4.83 16.75 1.08
C PRO A 10 -4.40 16.36 -0.33
N LEU A 11 -5.38 16.00 -1.20
CA LEU A 11 -5.08 15.63 -2.58
C LEU A 11 -4.30 16.73 -3.33
N ALA A 12 -4.61 18.00 -3.06
CA ALA A 12 -3.89 19.13 -3.65
C ALA A 12 -2.40 19.18 -3.29
N ALA A 13 -2.01 18.69 -2.10
CA ALA A 13 -0.62 18.66 -1.66
C ALA A 13 0.20 17.55 -2.35
N LEU A 14 -0.46 16.60 -2.99
CA LEU A 14 0.23 15.46 -3.65
C LEU A 14 1.20 15.93 -4.73
N ALA A 15 0.85 16.98 -5.50
CA ALA A 15 1.70 17.53 -6.56
C ALA A 15 2.97 18.21 -6.06
N THR A 16 3.00 18.64 -4.80
CA THR A 16 4.12 19.35 -4.17
C THR A 16 4.85 18.52 -3.12
N THR A 17 4.41 17.27 -2.93
CA THR A 17 5.04 16.35 -1.98
C THR A 17 6.47 16.04 -2.43
N GLN A 18 7.43 16.31 -1.54
CA GLN A 18 8.83 15.98 -1.80
C GLN A 18 9.13 14.57 -1.30
N VAL A 19 9.93 13.85 -2.06
CA VAL A 19 10.46 12.55 -1.69
C VAL A 19 11.80 12.76 -0.98
N GLY A 20 11.92 12.25 0.23
CA GLY A 20 13.16 12.28 1.00
C GLY A 20 13.83 10.91 1.08
N PRO A 21 15.02 10.82 1.70
CA PRO A 21 15.72 9.55 1.93
C PRO A 21 15.07 8.78 3.09
N TYR A 22 13.78 8.52 2.97
CA TYR A 22 12.99 7.85 4.00
C TYR A 22 12.91 6.35 3.79
N HIS A 23 12.58 5.64 4.86
CA HIS A 23 12.23 4.23 4.81
C HIS A 23 10.77 4.05 4.38
N THR A 24 10.36 2.81 4.21
CA THR A 24 9.01 2.47 3.74
C THR A 24 8.26 1.70 4.83
N ASN A 25 7.43 2.41 5.61
CA ASN A 25 6.58 1.83 6.65
C ASN A 25 5.21 1.45 6.09
N THR A 26 5.19 0.38 5.31
CA THR A 26 3.97 -0.09 4.64
C THR A 26 2.88 -0.50 5.63
N ALA A 27 3.25 -1.10 6.76
CA ALA A 27 2.29 -1.55 7.78
C ALA A 27 1.51 -0.35 8.35
N GLU A 28 2.18 0.75 8.64
CA GLU A 28 1.52 1.95 9.18
C GLU A 28 0.67 2.64 8.12
N GLY A 29 1.16 2.74 6.88
CA GLY A 29 0.39 3.27 5.76
C GLY A 29 -0.93 2.52 5.55
N LEU A 30 -0.89 1.19 5.57
CA LEU A 30 -2.08 0.35 5.45
C LEU A 30 -3.02 0.48 6.65
N ARG A 31 -2.46 0.59 7.88
CA ARG A 31 -3.23 0.80 9.11
C ARG A 31 -3.99 2.12 9.07
N LEU A 32 -3.34 3.20 8.67
CA LEU A 32 -3.97 4.51 8.51
C LEU A 32 -5.07 4.47 7.45
N ALA A 33 -4.78 3.95 6.26
CA ALA A 33 -5.77 3.83 5.18
C ALA A 33 -6.97 2.97 5.58
N ARG A 34 -6.76 1.82 6.26
CA ARG A 34 -7.84 0.98 6.77
C ARG A 34 -8.72 1.74 7.76
N ARG A 35 -8.12 2.50 8.68
CA ARG A 35 -8.84 3.29 9.68
C ARG A 35 -9.75 4.34 9.02
N ILE A 36 -9.24 5.06 8.02
CA ILE A 36 -9.99 6.05 7.24
C ILE A 36 -11.17 5.37 6.51
N LEU A 37 -10.89 4.27 5.79
CA LEU A 37 -11.90 3.57 4.99
C LEU A 37 -12.97 2.85 5.84
N THR A 38 -12.61 2.38 7.02
CA THR A 38 -13.57 1.74 7.93
C THR A 38 -14.65 2.73 8.38
N GLY A 39 -14.31 4.00 8.56
CA GLY A 39 -15.26 5.07 8.88
C GLY A 39 -16.20 5.47 7.73
N GLN A 40 -15.94 5.03 6.50
CA GLN A 40 -16.76 5.39 5.33
C GLN A 40 -17.97 4.45 5.16
N LYS A 41 -19.14 5.03 4.89
CA LYS A 41 -20.38 4.28 4.61
C LYS A 41 -20.52 3.94 3.11
N LYS A 42 -19.47 3.35 2.52
CA LYS A 42 -19.46 2.94 1.10
C LYS A 42 -19.28 1.44 1.00
N ASP A 43 -19.98 0.82 0.05
CA ASP A 43 -19.92 -0.63 -0.16
C ASP A 43 -18.57 -1.07 -0.74
N MET A 44 -18.01 -0.28 -1.66
CA MET A 44 -16.71 -0.55 -2.25
C MET A 44 -15.62 0.24 -1.53
N LYS A 45 -14.72 -0.50 -0.86
CA LYS A 45 -13.54 0.06 -0.19
C LYS A 45 -12.27 -0.51 -0.82
N GLN A 46 -11.41 0.37 -1.27
CA GLN A 46 -10.20 0.00 -1.98
C GLN A 46 -9.02 0.89 -1.57
N ILE A 47 -7.87 0.27 -1.35
CA ILE A 47 -6.58 0.92 -1.25
C ILE A 47 -5.85 0.75 -2.59
N ILE A 48 -5.39 1.85 -3.16
CA ILE A 48 -4.42 1.86 -4.25
C ILE A 48 -3.08 2.17 -3.63
N MET A 49 -2.20 1.17 -3.58
CA MET A 49 -0.85 1.33 -3.06
C MET A 49 0.12 1.52 -4.21
N ILE A 50 0.89 2.59 -4.17
CA ILE A 50 1.94 2.89 -5.15
C ILE A 50 3.26 2.84 -4.40
N THR A 51 4.20 2.02 -4.86
CA THR A 51 5.49 1.85 -4.20
C THR A 51 6.59 1.52 -5.19
N ASP A 52 7.78 2.02 -4.92
CA ASP A 52 9.03 1.73 -5.62
C ASP A 52 10.01 0.88 -4.79
N GLY A 53 9.66 0.62 -3.53
CA GLY A 53 10.50 -0.09 -2.58
C GLY A 53 9.80 -1.14 -1.73
N LYS A 54 10.61 -2.02 -1.17
CA LYS A 54 10.19 -3.01 -0.16
C LYS A 54 9.97 -2.35 1.19
N PRO A 55 9.12 -2.92 2.07
CA PRO A 55 8.98 -2.42 3.43
C PRO A 55 10.31 -2.51 4.17
N SER A 56 10.71 -1.40 4.79
CA SER A 56 11.99 -1.24 5.50
C SER A 56 11.88 -0.54 6.85
N ALA A 57 10.66 -0.19 7.27
CA ALA A 57 10.39 0.39 8.58
C ALA A 57 9.12 -0.19 9.21
N LEU A 58 9.06 -0.13 10.54
CA LEU A 58 7.93 -0.57 11.35
C LEU A 58 7.81 0.28 12.61
N THR A 59 6.62 0.81 12.87
CA THR A 59 6.32 1.48 14.14
C THR A 59 6.05 0.43 15.22
N MET A 60 6.87 0.46 16.26
CA MET A 60 6.79 -0.42 17.42
C MET A 60 5.66 0.03 18.37
N PRO A 61 5.19 -0.85 19.28
CA PRO A 61 4.13 -0.50 20.24
C PRO A 61 4.45 0.69 21.14
N ASP A 62 5.74 0.96 21.39
CA ASP A 62 6.22 2.11 22.17
C ASP A 62 6.32 3.41 21.35
N GLY A 63 5.92 3.38 20.08
CA GLY A 63 5.95 4.52 19.17
C GLY A 63 7.30 4.73 18.45
N ARG A 64 8.35 3.98 18.80
CA ARG A 64 9.63 4.09 18.09
C ARG A 64 9.52 3.44 16.72
N VAL A 65 10.26 3.98 15.74
CA VAL A 65 10.35 3.41 14.39
C VAL A 65 11.59 2.52 14.31
N TYR A 66 11.35 1.22 14.11
CA TYR A 66 12.39 0.27 13.78
C TYR A 66 12.65 0.31 12.27
N MET A 67 13.91 0.33 11.88
CA MET A 67 14.33 0.46 10.48
C MET A 67 15.35 -0.61 10.12
N ASN A 68 15.16 -1.26 8.96
CA ASN A 68 16.13 -2.21 8.41
C ASN A 68 16.04 -2.21 6.88
N SER A 69 17.05 -1.65 6.23
CA SER A 69 17.16 -1.60 4.76
C SER A 69 17.91 -2.81 4.18
N MET A 70 18.47 -3.68 5.02
CA MET A 70 19.24 -4.85 4.62
C MET A 70 18.31 -6.02 4.27
N GLY A 71 17.87 -6.09 3.02
CA GLY A 71 17.04 -7.20 2.55
C GLY A 71 15.56 -7.08 2.98
N LEU A 72 14.90 -8.24 3.14
CA LEU A 72 13.54 -8.35 3.66
C LEU A 72 13.62 -8.75 5.14
N ASP A 73 13.24 -7.86 6.02
CA ASP A 73 13.20 -8.11 7.46
C ASP A 73 11.94 -8.91 7.84
N PRO A 74 12.07 -10.10 8.46
CA PRO A 74 10.93 -10.93 8.82
C PRO A 74 9.92 -10.25 9.76
N MET A 75 10.38 -9.42 10.70
CA MET A 75 9.52 -8.70 11.64
C MET A 75 8.69 -7.64 10.93
N ILE A 76 9.31 -6.86 10.05
CA ILE A 76 8.64 -5.85 9.23
C ILE A 76 7.63 -6.50 8.28
N LEU A 77 8.02 -7.59 7.62
CA LEU A 77 7.14 -8.34 6.72
C LEU A 77 5.93 -8.93 7.46
N GLN A 78 6.16 -9.57 8.60
CA GLN A 78 5.07 -10.16 9.38
C GLN A 78 4.05 -9.11 9.83
N ALA A 79 4.51 -7.96 10.32
CA ALA A 79 3.65 -6.86 10.71
C ALA A 79 2.85 -6.31 9.50
N THR A 80 3.51 -6.18 8.35
CA THR A 80 2.87 -5.72 7.11
C THR A 80 1.80 -6.71 6.64
N TYR A 81 2.11 -8.01 6.58
CA TYR A 81 1.13 -9.04 6.17
C TYR A 81 -0.04 -9.17 7.15
N ARG A 82 0.19 -8.95 8.44
CA ARG A 82 -0.89 -8.87 9.44
C ARG A 82 -1.84 -7.72 9.12
N GLU A 83 -1.32 -6.56 8.76
CA GLU A 83 -2.15 -5.41 8.40
C GLU A 83 -2.89 -5.61 7.07
N VAL A 84 -2.27 -6.27 6.10
CA VAL A 84 -2.95 -6.71 4.85
C VAL A 84 -4.13 -7.63 5.16
N ALA A 85 -3.95 -8.59 6.07
CA ALA A 85 -5.02 -9.48 6.51
C ALA A 85 -6.14 -8.73 7.27
N ASN A 86 -5.78 -7.69 8.05
CA ASN A 86 -6.75 -6.81 8.70
C ASN A 86 -7.58 -6.04 7.67
N CYS A 87 -6.96 -5.49 6.63
CA CYS A 87 -7.68 -4.84 5.52
C CYS A 87 -8.68 -5.81 4.86
N ARG A 88 -8.25 -7.05 4.57
CA ARG A 88 -9.13 -8.06 4.00
C ARG A 88 -10.33 -8.37 4.90
N ARG A 89 -10.12 -8.54 6.21
CA ARG A 89 -11.21 -8.78 7.18
C ARG A 89 -12.19 -7.61 7.25
N ALA A 90 -11.71 -6.38 7.03
CA ALA A 90 -12.54 -5.18 6.96
C ALA A 90 -13.24 -4.99 5.60
N GLY A 91 -13.15 -5.97 4.67
CA GLY A 91 -13.74 -5.87 3.34
C GLY A 91 -13.01 -4.89 2.40
N ILE A 92 -11.76 -4.52 2.73
CA ILE A 92 -10.96 -3.58 1.96
C ILE A 92 -10.02 -4.35 1.04
N MET A 93 -10.07 -4.04 -0.24
CA MET A 93 -9.17 -4.60 -1.25
C MET A 93 -7.94 -3.72 -1.43
N ILE A 94 -6.78 -4.33 -1.65
CA ILE A 94 -5.53 -3.61 -1.90
C ILE A 94 -5.04 -3.95 -3.31
N ASN A 95 -4.93 -2.95 -4.16
CA ASN A 95 -4.25 -3.07 -5.45
C ASN A 95 -2.92 -2.34 -5.40
N THR A 96 -1.86 -3.03 -5.80
CA THR A 96 -0.50 -2.51 -5.70
C THR A 96 0.08 -2.23 -7.08
N PHE A 97 0.59 -1.02 -7.25
CA PHE A 97 1.30 -0.56 -8.44
C PHE A 97 2.79 -0.40 -8.08
N MET A 98 3.61 -1.22 -8.71
CA MET A 98 5.05 -1.24 -8.48
C MET A 98 5.76 -0.43 -9.55
N LEU A 99 6.54 0.57 -9.12
CA LEU A 99 7.34 1.41 -9.99
C LEU A 99 8.77 0.88 -10.20
N ALA A 100 9.16 -0.15 -9.45
CA ALA A 100 10.45 -0.83 -9.57
C ALA A 100 10.26 -2.34 -9.75
N ARG A 101 11.27 -2.99 -10.34
CA ARG A 101 11.28 -4.45 -10.59
C ARG A 101 12.32 -5.17 -9.72
N ASP A 102 12.53 -4.70 -8.51
CA ASP A 102 13.36 -5.40 -7.54
C ASP A 102 12.71 -6.74 -7.18
N ARG A 103 13.50 -7.82 -7.17
CA ARG A 103 13.01 -9.18 -6.94
C ARG A 103 12.33 -9.31 -5.56
N HIS A 104 12.89 -8.70 -4.54
CA HIS A 104 12.33 -8.74 -3.18
C HIS A 104 10.99 -8.00 -3.10
N LEU A 105 10.87 -6.86 -3.81
CA LEU A 105 9.61 -6.14 -3.93
C LEU A 105 8.55 -6.99 -4.65
N VAL A 106 8.93 -7.66 -5.73
CA VAL A 106 8.01 -8.56 -6.49
C VAL A 106 7.47 -9.67 -5.60
N ASP A 107 8.34 -10.36 -4.87
CA ASP A 107 7.94 -11.47 -4.00
C ASP A 107 7.06 -10.99 -2.84
N PHE A 108 7.40 -9.84 -2.25
CA PHE A 108 6.60 -9.18 -1.23
C PHE A 108 5.18 -8.86 -1.74
N VAL A 109 5.07 -8.22 -2.91
CA VAL A 109 3.77 -7.82 -3.45
C VAL A 109 2.94 -9.00 -3.92
N LYS A 110 3.56 -10.04 -4.48
CA LYS A 110 2.87 -11.30 -4.79
C LYS A 110 2.23 -11.91 -3.54
N LYS A 111 2.97 -11.97 -2.44
CA LYS A 111 2.45 -12.47 -1.16
C LYS A 111 1.30 -11.62 -0.63
N MET A 112 1.43 -10.29 -0.67
CA MET A 112 0.33 -9.39 -0.31
C MET A 112 -0.94 -9.66 -1.12
N SER A 113 -0.80 -9.76 -2.45
CA SER A 113 -1.93 -10.00 -3.36
C SER A 113 -2.66 -11.31 -3.06
N GLN A 114 -1.92 -12.35 -2.68
CA GLN A 114 -2.51 -13.63 -2.24
C GLN A 114 -3.33 -13.46 -0.95
N ILE A 115 -2.84 -12.68 0.01
CA ILE A 115 -3.54 -12.46 1.29
C ILE A 115 -4.81 -11.64 1.09
N CYS A 116 -4.76 -10.53 0.38
CA CYS A 116 -5.87 -9.57 0.25
C CYS A 116 -6.78 -9.81 -0.97
N ARG A 117 -6.49 -10.80 -1.82
CA ARG A 117 -7.17 -11.04 -3.10
C ARG A 117 -7.14 -9.83 -4.05
N GLY A 118 -6.19 -8.95 -3.85
CA GLY A 118 -5.95 -7.79 -4.69
C GLY A 118 -5.13 -8.12 -5.93
N LYS A 119 -4.82 -7.09 -6.70
CA LYS A 119 -4.00 -7.20 -7.90
C LYS A 119 -2.68 -6.48 -7.73
N ALA A 120 -1.67 -6.97 -8.42
CA ALA A 120 -0.35 -6.36 -8.50
C ALA A 120 -0.06 -6.00 -9.96
N TYR A 121 0.42 -4.79 -10.16
CA TYR A 121 0.75 -4.26 -11.48
C TYR A 121 2.19 -3.75 -11.49
N PHE A 122 2.94 -4.13 -12.52
CA PHE A 122 4.18 -3.45 -12.85
C PHE A 122 3.87 -2.28 -13.77
N THR A 123 4.35 -1.10 -13.44
CA THR A 123 4.08 0.10 -14.20
C THR A 123 5.30 1.04 -14.17
N THR A 124 5.21 2.10 -14.90
CA THR A 124 6.16 3.22 -14.87
C THR A 124 5.43 4.49 -14.43
N THR A 125 6.15 5.52 -14.07
CA THR A 125 5.56 6.81 -13.75
C THR A 125 4.73 7.37 -14.91
N MET A 126 5.11 7.05 -16.15
CA MET A 126 4.40 7.50 -17.37
C MET A 126 3.06 6.79 -17.59
N THR A 127 2.96 5.51 -17.23
CA THR A 127 1.77 4.68 -17.50
C THR A 127 0.90 4.44 -16.27
N LEU A 128 1.36 4.86 -15.09
CA LEU A 128 0.67 4.64 -13.80
C LEU A 128 -0.79 5.12 -13.83
N GLY A 129 -1.03 6.35 -14.30
CA GLY A 129 -2.38 6.93 -14.35
C GLY A 129 -3.36 6.12 -15.21
N GLN A 130 -2.90 5.62 -16.35
CA GLN A 130 -3.70 4.77 -17.24
C GLN A 130 -4.08 3.45 -16.55
N PHE A 131 -3.12 2.80 -15.87
CA PHE A 131 -3.38 1.56 -15.16
C PHE A 131 -4.36 1.73 -13.99
N ILE A 132 -4.22 2.81 -13.20
CA ILE A 132 -5.15 3.12 -12.10
C ILE A 132 -6.55 3.33 -12.64
N LEU A 133 -6.70 4.13 -13.69
CA LEU A 133 -8.01 4.39 -14.31
C LEU A 133 -8.66 3.12 -14.86
N MET A 134 -7.88 2.28 -15.56
CA MET A 134 -8.38 1.02 -16.09
C MET A 134 -8.84 0.06 -14.98
N ASP A 135 -8.09 -0.04 -13.88
CA ASP A 135 -8.47 -0.90 -12.75
C ASP A 135 -9.78 -0.41 -12.10
N PHE A 136 -9.92 0.89 -11.89
CA PHE A 136 -11.12 1.51 -11.35
C PHE A 136 -12.34 1.27 -12.24
N MET A 137 -12.22 1.50 -13.54
CA MET A 137 -13.31 1.33 -14.50
C MET A 137 -13.81 -0.11 -14.60
N LYS A 138 -12.88 -1.09 -14.66
CA LYS A 138 -13.22 -2.52 -14.67
C LYS A 138 -14.03 -2.96 -13.45
N ARG A 139 -13.81 -2.33 -12.31
CA ARG A 139 -14.55 -2.63 -11.07
C ARG A 139 -15.93 -2.04 -11.07
N LYS A 140 -16.04 -0.77 -11.47
CA LYS A 140 -17.32 -0.06 -11.56
C LYS A 140 -18.30 -0.83 -12.45
N THR A 141 -17.83 -1.31 -13.60
CA THR A 141 -18.64 -2.09 -14.53
C THR A 141 -19.11 -3.43 -13.93
N ARG A 142 -18.28 -4.12 -13.14
CA ARG A 142 -18.68 -5.37 -12.47
C ARG A 142 -19.72 -5.20 -11.37
N MET A 143 -19.81 -4.04 -10.75
CA MET A 143 -20.79 -3.77 -9.69
C MET A 143 -22.16 -3.32 -10.25
N VAL A 144 -22.23 -2.88 -11.50
CA VAL A 144 -23.45 -2.43 -12.18
C VAL A 144 -24.08 -3.57 -13.00
N SER A 145 -23.34 -4.66 -13.19
CA SER A 145 -23.83 -5.87 -13.86
C SER A 145 -24.36 -6.89 -12.86
#